data_6eef55c3282dc7b32e36bd5066efee48
#
_entry.id   6eef55c3282dc7b32e36bd5066efee48
#
_cell.length_a   1.000
_cell.length_b   1.000
_cell.length_c   1.000
_cell.angle_alpha   90.00
_cell.angle_beta   90.00
_cell.angle_gamma   90.00
#
_symmetry.space_group_name_H-M   'P 1'
#
loop_
_entity.id
_entity.type
_entity.pdbx_description
1 polymer ?
#
loop_
_entity_poly.entity_id
_entity_poly.type
_entity_poly.pdbx_seq_one_letter_code
_entity_poly.pdbx_strand_id
1 'polypeptide(L)'
;NMLSAETNDDLQALAQKIMPLLSEHSNNITLNEKLFARVKEVYGQKQSLQLTQEQNRLLDDIYDSFVRHGANLEGEAREQYRQLTNELSKLTLDFSENNLKETNRYQMLLTDKASIAGLPEIIVEAAAETARSEDKEGWAFTLHAPSYVPFMTYADNRELRHKLYIAYNTKCTHDNEFNNIEIVKKLVNTRMKIAQLLGYKDYRSEEHTSELQSL
;
A
#
# COMPACT_ATOMS: atom_id res chain seq x y z
N ASN A 1 7.66 3.24 -9.34
CA ASN A 1 7.64 3.61 -7.92
C ASN A 1 9.00 3.33 -7.29
N MET A 2 9.82 4.38 -7.09
CA MET A 2 11.20 4.23 -6.57
C MET A 2 11.25 3.63 -5.16
N LEU A 3 10.25 3.92 -4.31
CA LEU A 3 10.22 3.42 -2.93
C LEU A 3 10.01 1.90 -2.80
N SER A 4 9.50 1.24 -3.82
CA SER A 4 9.22 -0.21 -3.81
C SER A 4 10.13 -1.03 -4.73
N ALA A 5 10.87 -0.38 -5.63
CA ALA A 5 11.69 -1.07 -6.62
C ALA A 5 13.19 -0.77 -6.45
N GLU A 6 13.57 0.50 -6.42
CA GLU A 6 14.97 0.94 -6.33
C GLU A 6 15.14 1.92 -5.17
N THR A 7 14.95 1.41 -3.95
CA THR A 7 15.01 2.21 -2.73
C THR A 7 16.33 2.00 -1.97
N ASN A 8 16.64 2.97 -1.13
CA ASN A 8 17.69 2.89 -0.13
C ASN A 8 17.22 3.59 1.16
N ASP A 9 18.00 3.52 2.22
CA ASP A 9 17.64 4.07 3.53
C ASP A 9 17.41 5.59 3.48
N ASP A 10 18.15 6.32 2.64
CA ASP A 10 18.00 7.78 2.47
C ASP A 10 16.65 8.11 1.83
N LEU A 11 16.25 7.36 0.79
CA LEU A 11 14.93 7.53 0.14
C LEU A 11 13.79 7.17 1.07
N GLN A 12 13.93 6.14 1.89
CA GLN A 12 12.93 5.79 2.90
C GLN A 12 12.83 6.85 3.99
N ALA A 13 13.97 7.35 4.51
CA ALA A 13 13.99 8.46 5.46
C ALA A 13 13.40 9.75 4.87
N LEU A 14 13.61 10.01 3.60
CA LEU A 14 12.99 11.13 2.89
C LEU A 14 11.47 10.94 2.76
N ALA A 15 11.01 9.72 2.43
CA ALA A 15 9.59 9.41 2.35
C ALA A 15 8.87 9.65 3.69
N GLN A 16 9.46 9.24 4.81
CA GLN A 16 8.92 9.50 6.17
C GLN A 16 8.73 10.99 6.45
N LYS A 17 9.56 11.86 5.88
CA LYS A 17 9.46 13.32 6.03
C LYS A 17 8.44 13.93 5.07
N ILE A 18 8.38 13.45 3.83
CA ILE A 18 7.57 14.07 2.77
C ILE A 18 6.12 13.58 2.79
N MET A 19 5.85 12.30 3.08
CA MET A 19 4.48 11.77 3.02
C MET A 19 3.50 12.49 3.94
N PRO A 20 3.84 12.85 5.20
CA PRO A 20 2.96 13.68 6.02
C PRO A 20 2.68 15.06 5.43
N LEU A 21 3.68 15.70 4.79
CA LEU A 21 3.51 17.01 4.15
C LEU A 21 2.58 16.93 2.93
N LEU A 22 2.68 15.85 2.15
CA LEU A 22 1.77 15.60 1.02
C LEU A 22 0.35 15.32 1.49
N SER A 23 0.19 14.54 2.56
CA SER A 23 -1.13 14.31 3.20
C SER A 23 -1.74 15.61 3.69
N GLU A 24 -0.96 16.44 4.39
CA GLU A 24 -1.41 17.75 4.85
C GLU A 24 -1.76 18.70 3.70
N HIS A 25 -0.96 18.71 2.64
CA HIS A 25 -1.25 19.50 1.44
C HIS A 25 -2.56 19.06 0.77
N SER A 26 -2.77 17.74 0.64
CA SER A 26 -4.03 17.18 0.13
C SER A 26 -5.23 17.60 0.98
N ASN A 27 -5.10 17.48 2.31
CA ASN A 27 -6.13 17.93 3.25
C ASN A 27 -6.41 19.43 3.13
N ASN A 28 -5.38 20.25 2.92
CA ASN A 28 -5.55 21.70 2.73
C ASN A 28 -6.32 22.07 1.47
N ILE A 29 -6.32 21.21 0.45
CA ILE A 29 -7.13 21.38 -0.76
C ILE A 29 -8.54 20.85 -0.53
N THR A 30 -8.66 19.58 -0.13
CA THR A 30 -9.95 18.88 -0.05
C THR A 30 -10.85 19.39 1.07
N LEU A 31 -10.28 19.87 2.18
CA LEU A 31 -11.00 20.48 3.30
C LEU A 31 -11.10 22.00 3.21
N ASN A 32 -10.77 22.61 2.06
CA ASN A 32 -10.85 24.05 1.88
C ASN A 32 -12.31 24.50 1.70
N GLU A 33 -12.86 25.13 2.72
CA GLU A 33 -14.26 25.59 2.74
C GLU A 33 -14.60 26.52 1.58
N LYS A 34 -13.71 27.47 1.29
CA LYS A 34 -13.95 28.46 0.22
C LYS A 34 -13.94 27.80 -1.16
N LEU A 35 -13.04 26.85 -1.36
CA LEU A 35 -12.96 26.09 -2.61
C LEU A 35 -14.20 25.20 -2.77
N PHE A 36 -14.56 24.45 -1.73
CA PHE A 36 -15.73 23.58 -1.77
C PHE A 36 -17.04 24.35 -1.92
N ALA A 37 -17.17 25.51 -1.28
CA ALA A 37 -18.34 26.37 -1.46
C ALA A 37 -18.55 26.77 -2.94
N ARG A 38 -17.48 27.07 -3.68
CA ARG A 38 -17.55 27.38 -5.13
C ARG A 38 -17.95 26.14 -5.93
N VAL A 39 -17.38 24.97 -5.62
CA VAL A 39 -17.75 23.70 -6.27
C VAL A 39 -19.24 23.40 -6.04
N LYS A 40 -19.70 23.55 -4.79
CA LYS A 40 -21.11 23.35 -4.39
C LYS A 40 -22.06 24.31 -5.09
N GLU A 41 -21.67 25.57 -5.27
CA GLU A 41 -22.45 26.57 -6.00
C GLU A 41 -22.63 26.18 -7.47
N VAL A 42 -21.55 25.82 -8.15
CA VAL A 42 -21.60 25.35 -9.56
C VAL A 42 -22.41 24.06 -9.66
N TYR A 43 -22.21 23.11 -8.74
CA TYR A 43 -22.97 21.86 -8.71
C TYR A 43 -24.47 22.10 -8.54
N GLY A 44 -24.86 23.04 -7.66
CA GLY A 44 -26.27 23.41 -7.46
C GLY A 44 -26.94 24.03 -8.69
N GLN A 45 -26.14 24.64 -9.58
CA GLN A 45 -26.61 25.25 -10.84
C GLN A 45 -26.55 24.29 -12.04
N LYS A 46 -26.15 23.04 -11.85
CA LYS A 46 -25.85 22.03 -12.88
C LYS A 46 -26.94 21.96 -13.98
N GLN A 47 -28.22 21.97 -13.58
CA GLN A 47 -29.33 21.85 -14.53
C GLN A 47 -29.56 23.11 -15.39
N SER A 48 -29.10 24.28 -14.92
CA SER A 48 -29.21 25.55 -15.66
C SER A 48 -28.00 25.81 -16.54
N LEU A 49 -26.86 25.16 -16.26
CA LEU A 49 -25.64 25.25 -17.04
C LEU A 49 -25.75 24.25 -18.20
N GLN A 50 -25.84 24.66 -19.43
CA GLN A 50 -25.93 23.79 -20.61
C GLN A 50 -24.60 22.99 -20.80
N LEU A 51 -24.30 22.12 -19.85
CA LEU A 51 -23.08 21.33 -19.81
C LEU A 51 -23.15 20.15 -20.78
N THR A 52 -22.03 19.81 -21.42
CA THR A 52 -21.89 18.56 -22.18
C THR A 52 -21.95 17.35 -21.24
N GLN A 53 -22.06 16.14 -21.78
CA GLN A 53 -22.07 14.92 -20.98
C GLN A 53 -20.79 14.76 -20.15
N GLU A 54 -19.62 15.05 -20.76
CA GLU A 54 -18.32 15.00 -20.09
C GLU A 54 -18.20 16.03 -18.96
N GLN A 55 -18.68 17.27 -19.21
CA GLN A 55 -18.68 18.33 -18.19
C GLN A 55 -19.61 17.99 -17.02
N ASN A 56 -20.77 17.39 -17.29
CA ASN A 56 -21.68 16.92 -16.26
C ASN A 56 -21.01 15.85 -15.41
N ARG A 57 -20.36 14.87 -16.05
CA ARG A 57 -19.64 13.81 -15.36
C ARG A 57 -18.48 14.35 -14.53
N LEU A 58 -17.67 15.24 -15.10
CA LEU A 58 -16.56 15.86 -14.39
C LEU A 58 -17.03 16.62 -13.14
N LEU A 59 -18.15 17.35 -13.26
CA LEU A 59 -18.70 18.09 -12.12
C LEU A 59 -19.19 17.16 -11.00
N ASP A 60 -19.85 16.04 -11.37
CA ASP A 60 -20.25 15.01 -10.41
C ASP A 60 -19.03 14.40 -9.70
N ASP A 61 -18.04 13.98 -10.46
CA ASP A 61 -16.83 13.35 -9.92
C ASP A 61 -16.05 14.28 -8.98
N ILE A 62 -15.95 15.57 -9.34
CA ILE A 62 -15.30 16.58 -8.49
C ILE A 62 -16.10 16.80 -7.21
N TYR A 63 -17.42 16.99 -7.31
CA TYR A 63 -18.26 17.23 -6.14
C TYR A 63 -18.23 16.03 -5.18
N ASP A 64 -18.41 14.81 -5.71
CA ASP A 64 -18.35 13.57 -4.96
C ASP A 64 -16.97 13.35 -4.33
N SER A 65 -15.90 13.66 -5.04
CA SER A 65 -14.54 13.61 -4.50
C SER A 65 -14.38 14.49 -3.28
N PHE A 66 -14.82 15.75 -3.32
CA PHE A 66 -14.77 16.64 -2.16
C PHE A 66 -15.59 16.11 -0.99
N VAL A 67 -16.80 15.64 -1.23
CA VAL A 67 -17.67 15.08 -0.18
C VAL A 67 -17.05 13.86 0.47
N ARG A 68 -16.50 12.95 -0.31
CA ARG A 68 -15.82 11.73 0.19
C ARG A 68 -14.54 12.03 0.97
N HIS A 69 -13.86 13.13 0.64
CA HIS A 69 -12.70 13.60 1.40
C HIS A 69 -13.06 14.58 2.53
N GLY A 70 -14.31 14.52 2.99
CA GLY A 70 -14.72 15.20 4.22
C GLY A 70 -15.01 16.69 4.10
N ALA A 71 -15.22 17.22 2.88
CA ALA A 71 -15.50 18.65 2.67
C ALA A 71 -16.79 19.14 3.38
N ASN A 72 -17.75 18.24 3.63
CA ASN A 72 -18.96 18.52 4.40
C ASN A 72 -18.76 18.46 5.93
N LEU A 73 -17.59 18.03 6.40
CA LEU A 73 -17.31 18.00 7.82
C LEU A 73 -17.04 19.41 8.34
N GLU A 74 -17.52 19.71 9.54
CA GLU A 74 -17.37 21.00 10.19
C GLU A 74 -16.75 20.87 11.59
N GLY A 75 -16.13 21.92 12.06
CA GLY A 75 -15.61 22.02 13.42
C GLY A 75 -14.69 20.88 13.80
N GLU A 76 -14.97 20.24 14.93
CA GLU A 76 -14.16 19.16 15.51
C GLU A 76 -14.08 17.93 14.59
N ALA A 77 -15.16 17.55 13.90
CA ALA A 77 -15.16 16.41 13.01
C ALA A 77 -14.19 16.57 11.83
N ARG A 78 -14.05 17.78 11.30
CA ARG A 78 -13.06 18.08 10.25
C ARG A 78 -11.63 17.94 10.75
N GLU A 79 -11.36 18.43 11.96
CA GLU A 79 -10.03 18.30 12.55
C GLU A 79 -9.69 16.85 12.88
N GLN A 80 -10.63 16.09 13.38
CA GLN A 80 -10.47 14.65 13.60
C GLN A 80 -10.19 13.90 12.28
N TYR A 81 -10.89 14.25 11.19
CA TYR A 81 -10.64 13.68 9.87
C TYR A 81 -9.21 13.95 9.41
N ARG A 82 -8.73 15.20 9.55
CA ARG A 82 -7.35 15.58 9.22
C ARG A 82 -6.32 14.76 9.99
N GLN A 83 -6.52 14.61 11.30
CA GLN A 83 -5.63 13.80 12.14
C GLN A 83 -5.63 12.33 11.73
N LEU A 84 -6.81 11.75 11.48
CA LEU A 84 -6.93 10.35 11.08
C LEU A 84 -6.33 10.07 9.71
N THR A 85 -6.48 10.97 8.73
CA THR A 85 -5.86 10.80 7.40
C THR A 85 -4.35 10.92 7.47
N ASN A 86 -3.80 11.80 8.29
CA ASN A 86 -2.36 11.90 8.52
C ASN A 86 -1.82 10.65 9.24
N GLU A 87 -2.54 10.14 10.26
CA GLU A 87 -2.19 8.87 10.91
C GLU A 87 -2.25 7.70 9.94
N LEU A 88 -3.29 7.60 9.12
CA LEU A 88 -3.44 6.56 8.10
C LEU A 88 -2.29 6.55 7.11
N SER A 89 -1.88 7.73 6.61
CA SER A 89 -0.75 7.90 5.71
C SER A 89 0.55 7.35 6.31
N LYS A 90 0.84 7.72 7.58
CA LYS A 90 2.02 7.22 8.29
C LYS A 90 1.98 5.71 8.50
N LEU A 91 0.86 5.18 9.00
CA LEU A 91 0.71 3.73 9.23
C LEU A 91 0.85 2.91 7.94
N THR A 92 0.35 3.44 6.80
CA THR A 92 0.50 2.80 5.50
C THR A 92 1.95 2.75 5.04
N LEU A 93 2.70 3.82 5.28
CA LEU A 93 4.12 3.88 4.97
C LEU A 93 4.91 2.89 5.85
N ASP A 94 4.70 2.92 7.16
CA ASP A 94 5.36 2.02 8.12
C ASP A 94 5.09 0.54 7.77
N PHE A 95 3.84 0.20 7.43
CA PHE A 95 3.46 -1.14 6.98
C PHE A 95 4.25 -1.58 5.73
N SER A 96 4.34 -0.69 4.74
CA SER A 96 5.01 -0.97 3.48
C SER A 96 6.52 -1.12 3.64
N GLU A 97 7.14 -0.26 4.46
CA GLU A 97 8.57 -0.33 4.76
C GLU A 97 8.93 -1.62 5.49
N ASN A 98 8.18 -2.01 6.51
CA ASN A 98 8.41 -3.25 7.24
C ASN A 98 8.29 -4.46 6.32
N ASN A 99 7.27 -4.50 5.44
CA ASN A 99 7.12 -5.58 4.48
C ASN A 99 8.30 -5.65 3.49
N LEU A 100 8.79 -4.52 3.03
CA LEU A 100 9.95 -4.46 2.15
C LEU A 100 11.22 -4.94 2.87
N LYS A 101 11.48 -4.42 4.07
CA LYS A 101 12.66 -4.77 4.88
C LYS A 101 12.71 -6.26 5.21
N GLU A 102 11.58 -6.85 5.63
CA GLU A 102 11.53 -8.27 5.92
C GLU A 102 11.65 -9.14 4.66
N THR A 103 11.08 -8.70 3.54
CA THR A 103 11.26 -9.36 2.25
C THR A 103 12.72 -9.37 1.83
N ASN A 104 13.42 -8.26 1.98
CA ASN A 104 14.85 -8.12 1.63
C ASN A 104 15.75 -8.91 2.57
N ARG A 105 15.38 -9.02 3.85
CA ARG A 105 16.17 -9.71 4.87
C ARG A 105 16.15 -11.24 4.71
N TYR A 106 15.04 -11.79 4.21
CA TYR A 106 14.89 -13.24 4.15
C TYR A 106 15.70 -13.86 3.02
N GLN A 107 16.45 -14.91 3.38
CA GLN A 107 17.18 -15.71 2.43
C GLN A 107 17.19 -17.18 2.86
N MET A 108 16.90 -18.07 1.93
CA MET A 108 17.05 -19.52 2.09
C MET A 108 18.28 -19.96 1.29
N LEU A 109 19.39 -20.16 1.97
CA LEU A 109 20.63 -20.64 1.36
C LEU A 109 20.61 -22.17 1.31
N LEU A 110 20.84 -22.73 0.12
CA LEU A 110 20.96 -24.15 -0.14
C LEU A 110 22.36 -24.46 -0.66
N THR A 111 23.01 -25.48 -0.11
CA THR A 111 24.37 -25.89 -0.49
C THR A 111 24.41 -27.29 -1.09
N ASP A 112 23.35 -28.09 -0.89
CA ASP A 112 23.21 -29.42 -1.45
C ASP A 112 22.56 -29.39 -2.83
N LYS A 113 23.21 -29.99 -3.81
CA LYS A 113 22.72 -30.06 -5.20
C LYS A 113 21.37 -30.80 -5.34
N ALA A 114 21.09 -31.76 -4.45
CA ALA A 114 19.79 -32.43 -4.47
C ALA A 114 18.63 -31.50 -4.09
N SER A 115 18.90 -30.43 -3.34
CA SER A 115 17.90 -29.43 -2.90
C SER A 115 17.39 -28.55 -4.02
N ILE A 116 18.10 -28.46 -5.16
CA ILE A 116 17.72 -27.65 -6.32
C ILE A 116 17.11 -28.47 -7.46
N ALA A 117 16.85 -29.78 -7.23
CA ALA A 117 16.24 -30.66 -8.21
C ALA A 117 14.88 -30.12 -8.67
N GLY A 118 14.59 -30.26 -9.96
CA GLY A 118 13.36 -29.77 -10.62
C GLY A 118 13.41 -28.31 -11.07
N LEU A 119 14.36 -27.50 -10.57
CA LEU A 119 14.46 -26.10 -10.93
C LEU A 119 15.06 -25.92 -12.34
N PRO A 120 14.52 -24.99 -13.17
CA PRO A 120 15.13 -24.61 -14.43
C PRO A 120 16.54 -24.00 -14.23
N GLU A 121 17.46 -24.26 -15.18
CA GLU A 121 18.85 -23.81 -15.10
C GLU A 121 18.98 -22.31 -14.86
N ILE A 122 18.20 -21.49 -15.57
CA ILE A 122 18.20 -20.03 -15.42
C ILE A 122 17.86 -19.58 -13.98
N ILE A 123 17.01 -20.31 -13.28
CA ILE A 123 16.64 -20.03 -11.88
C ILE A 123 17.76 -20.46 -10.93
N VAL A 124 18.40 -21.57 -11.22
CA VAL A 124 19.58 -22.06 -10.47
C VAL A 124 20.74 -21.07 -10.61
N GLU A 125 21.03 -20.60 -11.81
CA GLU A 125 22.07 -19.59 -12.07
C GLU A 125 21.77 -18.25 -11.34
N ALA A 126 20.55 -17.76 -11.41
CA ALA A 126 20.14 -16.55 -10.70
C ALA A 126 20.28 -16.71 -9.17
N ALA A 127 19.93 -17.87 -8.61
CA ALA A 127 20.09 -18.14 -7.20
C ALA A 127 21.57 -18.27 -6.78
N ALA A 128 22.42 -18.82 -7.66
CA ALA A 128 23.86 -18.88 -7.45
C ALA A 128 24.48 -17.46 -7.49
N GLU A 129 24.02 -16.59 -8.41
CA GLU A 129 24.48 -15.20 -8.46
C GLU A 129 24.06 -14.42 -7.21
N THR A 130 22.84 -14.62 -6.74
CA THR A 130 22.36 -14.03 -5.49
C THR A 130 23.23 -14.44 -4.30
N ALA A 131 23.62 -15.72 -4.21
CA ALA A 131 24.52 -16.19 -3.16
C ALA A 131 25.91 -15.55 -3.28
N ARG A 132 26.48 -15.50 -4.49
CA ARG A 132 27.78 -14.90 -4.75
C ARG A 132 27.85 -13.39 -4.43
N SER A 133 26.78 -12.67 -4.72
CA SER A 133 26.72 -11.24 -4.41
C SER A 133 26.83 -10.92 -2.91
N GLU A 134 26.62 -11.95 -2.06
CA GLU A 134 26.74 -11.86 -0.61
C GLU A 134 27.91 -12.70 -0.06
N ASP A 135 28.90 -13.03 -0.91
CA ASP A 135 30.06 -13.85 -0.54
C ASP A 135 29.71 -15.21 0.05
N LYS A 136 28.60 -15.82 -0.40
CA LYS A 136 28.11 -17.14 0.05
C LYS A 136 28.27 -18.18 -1.05
N GLU A 137 28.57 -19.42 -0.65
CA GLU A 137 28.57 -20.59 -1.54
C GLU A 137 27.18 -21.24 -1.60
N GLY A 138 26.78 -21.69 -2.79
CA GLY A 138 25.49 -22.37 -3.00
C GLY A 138 24.47 -21.53 -3.75
N TRP A 139 23.21 -21.71 -3.41
CA TRP A 139 22.06 -21.10 -4.07
C TRP A 139 21.17 -20.39 -3.05
N ALA A 140 20.97 -19.10 -3.24
CA ALA A 140 20.17 -18.26 -2.35
C ALA A 140 18.80 -17.94 -2.97
N PHE A 141 17.74 -18.38 -2.29
CA PHE A 141 16.36 -18.10 -2.68
C PHE A 141 15.75 -17.08 -1.73
N THR A 142 15.09 -16.07 -2.30
CA THR A 142 14.50 -14.94 -1.58
C THR A 142 12.97 -14.94 -1.67
N LEU A 143 12.32 -14.03 -0.95
CA LEU A 143 10.87 -13.84 -1.03
C LEU A 143 10.42 -12.90 -2.18
N HIS A 144 11.35 -12.43 -3.01
CA HIS A 144 11.01 -11.68 -4.21
C HIS A 144 10.36 -12.59 -5.26
N ALA A 145 9.35 -12.07 -5.97
CA ALA A 145 8.56 -12.84 -6.92
C ALA A 145 9.41 -13.61 -7.96
N PRO A 146 10.48 -13.06 -8.57
CA PRO A 146 11.32 -13.78 -9.52
C PRO A 146 12.05 -14.99 -8.94
N SER A 147 12.27 -15.03 -7.63
CA SER A 147 12.87 -16.16 -6.91
C SER A 147 11.80 -17.11 -6.33
N TYR A 148 10.81 -16.52 -5.65
CA TYR A 148 9.76 -17.29 -4.95
C TYR A 148 8.88 -18.09 -5.90
N VAL A 149 8.32 -17.46 -6.94
CA VAL A 149 7.33 -18.09 -7.82
C VAL A 149 7.92 -19.30 -8.58
N PRO A 150 9.09 -19.20 -9.24
CA PRO A 150 9.69 -20.36 -9.88
C PRO A 150 10.07 -21.48 -8.91
N PHE A 151 10.58 -21.14 -7.72
CA PHE A 151 10.88 -22.16 -6.71
C PHE A 151 9.63 -22.93 -6.29
N MET A 152 8.53 -22.25 -6.02
CA MET A 152 7.24 -22.86 -5.68
C MET A 152 6.66 -23.70 -6.79
N THR A 153 6.94 -23.34 -8.06
CA THR A 153 6.40 -24.02 -9.24
C THR A 153 7.19 -25.28 -9.59
N TYR A 154 8.52 -25.23 -9.51
CA TYR A 154 9.38 -26.24 -10.14
C TYR A 154 10.20 -27.08 -9.15
N ALA A 155 10.53 -26.58 -7.96
CA ALA A 155 11.37 -27.35 -7.04
C ALA A 155 10.69 -28.67 -6.66
N ASP A 156 11.43 -29.79 -6.76
CA ASP A 156 10.92 -31.13 -6.40
C ASP A 156 10.74 -31.28 -4.89
N ASN A 157 11.61 -30.65 -4.09
CA ASN A 157 11.62 -30.79 -2.64
C ASN A 157 10.45 -30.08 -1.98
N ARG A 158 9.45 -30.86 -1.55
CA ARG A 158 8.23 -30.32 -0.90
C ARG A 158 8.50 -29.61 0.41
N GLU A 159 9.44 -30.10 1.21
CA GLU A 159 9.77 -29.50 2.52
C GLU A 159 10.38 -28.09 2.35
N LEU A 160 11.23 -27.91 1.34
CA LEU A 160 11.80 -26.62 1.03
C LEU A 160 10.74 -25.65 0.46
N ARG A 161 9.83 -26.15 -0.40
CA ARG A 161 8.67 -25.33 -0.82
C ARG A 161 7.82 -24.92 0.37
N HIS A 162 7.52 -25.84 1.29
CA HIS A 162 6.74 -25.53 2.49
C HIS A 162 7.46 -24.49 3.37
N LYS A 163 8.76 -24.63 3.58
CA LYS A 163 9.56 -23.65 4.32
C LYS A 163 9.48 -22.26 3.70
N LEU A 164 9.66 -22.16 2.38
CA LEU A 164 9.60 -20.89 1.66
C LEU A 164 8.17 -20.31 1.66
N TYR A 165 7.15 -21.17 1.54
CA TYR A 165 5.73 -20.79 1.62
C TYR A 165 5.38 -20.17 2.98
N ILE A 166 5.80 -20.81 4.07
CA ILE A 166 5.57 -20.28 5.42
C ILE A 166 6.26 -18.93 5.57
N ALA A 167 7.55 -18.83 5.19
CA ALA A 167 8.28 -17.57 5.28
C ALA A 167 7.60 -16.44 4.49
N TYR A 168 7.08 -16.74 3.31
CA TYR A 168 6.38 -15.74 2.48
C TYR A 168 5.05 -15.27 3.11
N ASN A 169 4.26 -16.21 3.64
CA ASN A 169 2.91 -15.92 4.13
C ASN A 169 2.87 -15.43 5.59
N THR A 170 3.98 -15.54 6.31
CA THR A 170 4.11 -15.04 7.70
C THR A 170 5.00 -13.81 7.81
N LYS A 171 5.30 -13.15 6.69
CA LYS A 171 6.05 -11.89 6.73
C LYS A 171 5.40 -10.87 7.66
N CYS A 172 6.23 -10.16 8.41
CA CYS A 172 5.81 -9.12 9.34
C CYS A 172 4.84 -9.60 10.45
N THR A 173 4.86 -10.90 10.78
CA THR A 173 4.08 -11.44 11.92
C THR A 173 4.98 -11.99 13.04
N HIS A 174 6.28 -11.94 12.85
CA HIS A 174 7.27 -12.43 13.82
C HIS A 174 7.55 -11.39 14.91
N ASP A 175 8.04 -11.84 16.06
CA ASP A 175 8.46 -10.96 17.15
C ASP A 175 9.82 -10.32 16.82
N ASN A 176 9.78 -9.33 15.94
CA ASN A 176 10.93 -8.54 15.51
C ASN A 176 10.51 -7.10 15.19
N GLU A 177 11.48 -6.27 14.81
CA GLU A 177 11.30 -4.84 14.48
C GLU A 177 10.39 -4.57 13.28
N PHE A 178 10.08 -5.59 12.46
CA PHE A 178 9.24 -5.46 11.25
C PHE A 178 7.81 -5.98 11.48
N ASN A 179 7.42 -6.25 12.71
CA ASN A 179 6.09 -6.78 13.03
C ASN A 179 4.99 -5.75 12.71
N ASN A 180 4.08 -6.15 11.81
CA ASN A 180 2.97 -5.31 11.36
C ASN A 180 1.63 -5.59 12.06
N ILE A 181 1.56 -6.52 13.02
CA ILE A 181 0.27 -6.91 13.63
C ILE A 181 -0.42 -5.72 14.28
N GLU A 182 0.29 -4.93 15.08
CA GLU A 182 -0.28 -3.75 15.73
C GLU A 182 -0.54 -2.61 14.73
N ILE A 183 0.28 -2.48 13.68
CA ILE A 183 0.07 -1.52 12.59
C ILE A 183 -1.23 -1.85 11.86
N VAL A 184 -1.48 -3.13 11.52
CA VAL A 184 -2.72 -3.57 10.86
C VAL A 184 -3.94 -3.27 11.71
N LYS A 185 -3.90 -3.54 13.02
CA LYS A 185 -4.99 -3.21 13.95
C LYS A 185 -5.29 -1.70 13.93
N LYS A 186 -4.24 -0.88 14.01
CA LYS A 186 -4.39 0.58 13.93
C LYS A 186 -4.94 1.02 12.59
N LEU A 187 -4.44 0.49 11.46
CA LEU A 187 -4.92 0.78 10.11
C LEU A 187 -6.42 0.52 9.98
N VAL A 188 -6.88 -0.67 10.41
CA VAL A 188 -8.30 -1.04 10.35
C VAL A 188 -9.15 -0.12 11.21
N ASN A 189 -8.71 0.18 12.44
CA ASN A 189 -9.45 1.05 13.34
C ASN A 189 -9.49 2.51 12.84
N THR A 190 -8.38 3.02 12.29
CA THR A 190 -8.33 4.37 11.73
C THR A 190 -9.23 4.50 10.51
N ARG A 191 -9.22 3.51 9.61
CA ARG A 191 -10.14 3.44 8.46
C ARG A 191 -11.60 3.39 8.89
N MET A 192 -11.92 2.58 9.91
CA MET A 192 -13.28 2.53 10.47
C MET A 192 -13.74 3.89 10.99
N LYS A 193 -12.88 4.59 11.75
CA LYS A 193 -13.19 5.92 12.28
C LYS A 193 -13.41 6.95 11.17
N ILE A 194 -12.57 6.92 10.11
CA ILE A 194 -12.75 7.77 8.93
C ILE A 194 -14.11 7.52 8.28
N ALA A 195 -14.46 6.26 8.02
CA ALA A 195 -15.73 5.90 7.42
C ALA A 195 -16.93 6.39 8.27
N GLN A 196 -16.86 6.20 9.58
CA GLN A 196 -17.91 6.66 10.50
C GLN A 196 -18.06 8.19 10.53
N LEU A 197 -16.93 8.94 10.50
CA LEU A 197 -16.98 10.41 10.40
C LEU A 197 -17.66 10.88 9.11
N LEU A 198 -17.45 10.16 8.01
CA LEU A 198 -18.06 10.45 6.72
C LEU A 198 -19.51 9.95 6.60
N GLY A 199 -20.06 9.26 7.63
CA GLY A 199 -21.41 8.74 7.64
C GLY A 199 -21.58 7.37 6.97
N TYR A 200 -20.48 6.68 6.64
CA TYR A 200 -20.50 5.33 6.10
C TYR A 200 -20.56 4.27 7.20
N LYS A 201 -21.19 3.14 6.92
CA LYS A 201 -21.30 2.01 7.85
C LYS A 201 -19.93 1.37 8.12
N ASP A 202 -19.12 1.25 7.08
CA ASP A 202 -17.80 0.65 7.12
C ASP A 202 -16.93 1.23 5.99
N TYR A 203 -15.62 0.97 6.03
CA TYR A 203 -14.66 1.51 5.05
C TYR A 203 -14.86 0.93 3.64
N ARG A 204 -15.35 -0.32 3.53
CA ARG A 204 -15.65 -0.94 2.24
C ARG A 204 -16.79 -0.23 1.51
N SER A 205 -17.77 0.29 2.25
CA SER A 205 -18.89 1.06 1.67
C SER A 205 -18.41 2.36 1.01
N GLU A 206 -17.28 2.92 1.46
CA GLU A 206 -16.63 4.07 0.83
C GLU A 206 -15.88 3.67 -0.44
N GLU A 207 -15.06 2.61 -0.41
CA GLU A 207 -14.25 2.16 -1.56
C GLU A 207 -15.10 1.74 -2.77
N HIS A 208 -16.17 0.99 -2.56
CA HIS A 208 -17.01 0.47 -3.66
C HIS A 208 -17.71 1.55 -4.48
N THR A 209 -17.90 2.73 -3.95
CA THR A 209 -18.43 3.86 -4.73
C THR A 209 -17.39 4.46 -5.67
N SER A 210 -16.08 4.22 -5.46
CA SER A 210 -15.02 4.70 -6.35
C SER A 210 -14.64 3.71 -7.46
N GLU A 211 -14.68 2.40 -7.20
CA GLU A 211 -14.30 1.37 -8.18
C GLU A 211 -15.36 1.13 -9.26
N LEU A 212 -16.65 1.21 -8.93
CA LEU A 212 -17.75 1.06 -9.90
C LEU A 212 -17.84 2.24 -10.89
N GLN A 213 -17.11 3.32 -10.66
CA GLN A 213 -17.07 4.47 -11.56
C GLN A 213 -15.90 4.44 -12.54
N SER A 214 -14.98 3.49 -12.42
CA SER A 214 -13.82 3.32 -13.30
C SER A 214 -14.03 2.30 -14.44
N LEU A 215 -15.24 1.76 -14.58
CA LEU A 215 -15.71 0.94 -15.71
C LEU A 215 -16.62 1.77 -16.61
#